data_bffd9c26fecbb15bd18e63c4d44af513
#
_entry.id   bffd9c26fecbb15bd18e63c4d44af513
#
_cell.length_a   1.000
_cell.length_b   1.000
_cell.length_c   1.000
_cell.angle_alpha   90.00
_cell.angle_beta   90.00
_cell.angle_gamma   90.00
#
_symmetry.space_group_name_H-M   'P 1'
#
loop_
_entity.id
_entity.type
_entity.pdbx_description
1 polymer ?
#
loop_
_entity_poly.entity_id
_entity_poly.type
_entity_poly.pdbx_seq_one_letter_code
_entity_poly.pdbx_strand_id
1 'polypeptide(L)'
;MKVLVLNCGSSSIKYQLVDMANNANVMAKGLLERIGLEMGEFTHKWNGQKHYEQLPIPNHTEGIKIVLKALTDEKIGVIKDLKEIGAVGNRVAHGGELFKESVLVDDKVIEQIKSLEHLAPLHTPGNLAGIYAMREVLPGVPQTAVFDTAFHSTLPPKTFLYGLPYEMYEKYGIRRYGFHGTSHKFVAEKAAKMIGRDWNDLKIISCHLGSGASIAAIDHGKSFDTTMGLTALEGLIMGSRCGDVDPGVILYLMDQGYDSKALTKLLYKQSGLLGISGDKQDMRDIRAGRDAGDERATYAFDMFALRVKRYIGGYMAEMGGCDLLLFTGGIGENAWFMRRPILEGLECLGIDIDFSKNDNVMGEDIILSTPKSKMAVVVCTTDEEFVIASDTYKLVTK
;
A
#
# COMPACT_ATOMS: atom_id res chain seq x y z
N MET A 1 -6.27 -10.01 -23.45
CA MET A 1 -6.13 -10.97 -22.34
C MET A 1 -6.77 -10.38 -21.11
N LYS A 2 -7.64 -11.13 -20.44
CA LYS A 2 -8.21 -10.74 -19.16
C LYS A 2 -7.33 -11.25 -18.02
N VAL A 3 -6.99 -10.39 -17.09
CA VAL A 3 -6.15 -10.70 -15.91
C VAL A 3 -7.00 -10.55 -14.66
N LEU A 4 -7.07 -11.60 -13.85
CA LEU A 4 -7.68 -11.55 -12.53
C LEU A 4 -6.62 -11.16 -11.51
N VAL A 5 -6.78 -10.01 -10.87
CA VAL A 5 -5.91 -9.54 -9.80
C VAL A 5 -6.50 -9.95 -8.46
N LEU A 6 -5.68 -10.51 -7.59
CA LEU A 6 -6.03 -10.96 -6.25
C LEU A 6 -5.12 -10.32 -5.20
N ASN A 7 -5.75 -9.84 -4.13
CA ASN A 7 -5.07 -9.42 -2.91
C ASN A 7 -5.73 -10.15 -1.73
N CYS A 8 -5.10 -11.26 -1.31
CA CYS A 8 -5.59 -12.13 -0.26
C CYS A 8 -4.94 -11.77 1.07
N GLY A 9 -5.74 -11.24 2.00
CA GLY A 9 -5.37 -11.05 3.40
C GLY A 9 -5.73 -12.27 4.25
N SER A 10 -5.51 -12.21 5.56
CA SER A 10 -5.83 -13.31 6.49
C SER A 10 -7.32 -13.66 6.53
N SER A 11 -8.20 -12.69 6.34
CA SER A 11 -9.66 -12.86 6.42
C SER A 11 -10.42 -12.12 5.32
N SER A 12 -9.74 -11.79 4.21
CA SER A 12 -10.34 -11.02 3.10
C SER A 12 -9.71 -11.38 1.76
N ILE A 13 -10.48 -11.20 0.68
CA ILE A 13 -10.01 -11.28 -0.70
C ILE A 13 -10.55 -10.05 -1.44
N LYS A 14 -9.65 -9.15 -1.85
CA LYS A 14 -9.96 -8.08 -2.80
C LYS A 14 -9.58 -8.54 -4.20
N TYR A 15 -10.44 -8.31 -5.18
CA TYR A 15 -10.18 -8.72 -6.55
C TYR A 15 -10.60 -7.68 -7.59
N GLN A 16 -9.93 -7.75 -8.74
CA GLN A 16 -10.32 -7.05 -9.96
C GLN A 16 -10.13 -7.95 -11.17
N LEU A 17 -11.07 -7.93 -12.11
CA LEU A 17 -10.89 -8.49 -13.46
C LEU A 17 -10.64 -7.35 -14.44
N VAL A 18 -9.46 -7.35 -15.06
CA VAL A 18 -8.99 -6.29 -15.95
C VAL A 18 -8.80 -6.83 -17.37
N ASP A 19 -9.40 -6.18 -18.37
CA ASP A 19 -9.14 -6.51 -19.79
C ASP A 19 -7.96 -5.68 -20.32
N MET A 20 -6.78 -6.30 -20.31
CA MET A 20 -5.53 -5.67 -20.76
C MET A 20 -5.49 -5.38 -22.27
N ALA A 21 -6.31 -6.06 -23.09
CA ALA A 21 -6.41 -5.80 -24.52
C ALA A 21 -7.28 -4.57 -24.84
N ASN A 22 -8.11 -4.13 -23.89
CA ASN A 22 -9.03 -3.01 -24.04
C ASN A 22 -8.65 -1.88 -23.07
N ASN A 23 -7.50 -1.25 -23.28
CA ASN A 23 -6.98 -0.14 -22.46
C ASN A 23 -7.00 -0.41 -20.95
N ALA A 24 -6.74 -1.65 -20.54
CA ALA A 24 -6.80 -2.10 -19.15
C ALA A 24 -8.15 -1.78 -18.46
N ASN A 25 -9.24 -1.96 -19.18
CA ASN A 25 -10.57 -1.70 -18.65
C ASN A 25 -10.90 -2.62 -17.48
N VAL A 26 -11.30 -2.04 -16.35
CA VAL A 26 -11.78 -2.78 -15.18
C VAL A 26 -13.20 -3.27 -15.44
N MET A 27 -13.34 -4.57 -15.73
CA MET A 27 -14.63 -5.20 -16.04
C MET A 27 -15.47 -5.42 -14.77
N ALA A 28 -14.83 -5.88 -13.69
CA ALA A 28 -15.46 -6.07 -12.39
C ALA A 28 -14.42 -5.94 -11.27
N LYS A 29 -14.90 -5.57 -10.07
CA LYS A 29 -14.11 -5.58 -8.84
C LYS A 29 -14.95 -5.95 -7.64
N GLY A 30 -14.33 -6.46 -6.60
CA GLY A 30 -15.06 -6.84 -5.40
C GLY A 30 -14.18 -7.11 -4.20
N LEU A 31 -14.88 -7.41 -3.11
CA LEU A 31 -14.28 -7.65 -1.81
C LEU A 31 -15.07 -8.73 -1.09
N LEU A 32 -14.36 -9.72 -0.58
CA LEU A 32 -14.87 -10.67 0.40
C LEU A 32 -14.20 -10.36 1.73
N GLU A 33 -14.98 -10.32 2.79
CA GLU A 33 -14.53 -10.03 4.15
C GLU A 33 -15.05 -11.07 5.12
N ARG A 34 -14.42 -11.14 6.32
CA ARG A 34 -14.82 -12.04 7.40
C ARG A 34 -14.72 -13.52 7.03
N ILE A 35 -13.77 -13.88 6.15
CA ILE A 35 -13.47 -15.28 5.78
C ILE A 35 -13.09 -16.04 7.04
N GLY A 36 -13.67 -17.24 7.21
CA GLY A 36 -13.46 -18.10 8.38
C GLY A 36 -14.35 -17.78 9.58
N LEU A 37 -15.22 -16.77 9.49
CA LEU A 37 -16.28 -16.51 10.48
C LEU A 37 -17.61 -17.14 10.04
N GLU A 38 -18.59 -17.18 10.94
CA GLU A 38 -19.91 -17.79 10.68
C GLU A 38 -20.58 -17.21 9.43
N MET A 39 -20.51 -15.88 9.29
CA MET A 39 -21.00 -15.16 8.12
C MET A 39 -19.94 -14.23 7.59
N GLY A 40 -19.63 -14.38 6.31
CA GLY A 40 -18.80 -13.46 5.54
C GLY A 40 -19.63 -12.43 4.80
N GLU A 41 -18.97 -11.46 4.21
CA GLU A 41 -19.57 -10.40 3.42
C GLU A 41 -18.96 -10.40 2.02
N PHE A 42 -19.81 -10.37 1.01
CA PHE A 42 -19.41 -10.33 -0.40
C PHE A 42 -19.95 -9.09 -1.08
N THR A 43 -19.06 -8.29 -1.63
CA THR A 43 -19.41 -7.15 -2.48
C THR A 43 -18.83 -7.38 -3.88
N HIS A 44 -19.67 -7.28 -4.91
CA HIS A 44 -19.27 -7.31 -6.32
C HIS A 44 -19.76 -6.04 -7.02
N LYS A 45 -18.89 -5.43 -7.84
CA LYS A 45 -19.21 -4.20 -8.59
C LYS A 45 -18.82 -4.38 -10.05
N TRP A 46 -19.73 -4.03 -10.95
CA TRP A 46 -19.55 -4.08 -12.41
C TRP A 46 -20.40 -3.01 -13.08
N ASN A 47 -19.94 -2.37 -14.13
CA ASN A 47 -20.69 -1.40 -14.93
C ASN A 47 -21.47 -0.36 -14.11
N GLY A 48 -20.88 0.16 -13.01
CA GLY A 48 -21.56 1.09 -12.11
C GLY A 48 -22.58 0.48 -11.15
N GLN A 49 -22.86 -0.82 -11.26
CA GLN A 49 -23.79 -1.56 -10.39
C GLN A 49 -23.03 -2.18 -9.20
N LYS A 50 -23.78 -2.54 -8.16
CA LYS A 50 -23.27 -3.19 -6.94
C LYS A 50 -24.20 -4.31 -6.50
N HIS A 51 -23.63 -5.48 -6.28
CA HIS A 51 -24.24 -6.59 -5.55
C HIS A 51 -23.60 -6.71 -4.17
N TYR A 52 -24.39 -6.94 -3.14
CA TYR A 52 -23.94 -7.22 -1.77
C TYR A 52 -24.72 -8.40 -1.22
N GLU A 53 -23.99 -9.33 -0.60
CA GLU A 53 -24.57 -10.54 -0.01
C GLU A 53 -23.79 -10.93 1.24
N GLN A 54 -24.50 -11.42 2.27
CA GLN A 54 -23.92 -12.09 3.42
C GLN A 54 -24.10 -13.59 3.26
N LEU A 55 -23.00 -14.34 3.32
CA LEU A 55 -22.99 -15.78 3.12
C LEU A 55 -21.80 -16.42 3.86
N PRO A 56 -21.87 -17.73 4.19
CA PRO A 56 -20.73 -18.44 4.75
C PRO A 56 -19.55 -18.46 3.78
N ILE A 57 -18.37 -18.02 4.25
CA ILE A 57 -17.09 -18.07 3.51
C ILE A 57 -16.07 -18.77 4.41
N PRO A 58 -16.05 -20.11 4.43
CA PRO A 58 -15.26 -20.86 5.43
C PRO A 58 -13.74 -20.72 5.24
N ASN A 59 -13.27 -20.52 4.01
CA ASN A 59 -11.85 -20.39 3.68
C ASN A 59 -11.65 -19.65 2.35
N HIS A 60 -10.38 -19.42 1.97
CA HIS A 60 -10.02 -18.72 0.75
C HIS A 60 -10.43 -19.48 -0.53
N THR A 61 -10.36 -20.82 -0.55
CA THR A 61 -10.79 -21.61 -1.71
C THR A 61 -12.27 -21.38 -2.00
N GLU A 62 -13.15 -21.44 -0.99
CA GLU A 62 -14.58 -21.15 -1.17
C GLU A 62 -14.81 -19.68 -1.53
N GLY A 63 -14.05 -18.75 -0.96
CA GLY A 63 -14.09 -17.33 -1.34
C GLY A 63 -13.75 -17.13 -2.82
N ILE A 64 -12.73 -17.78 -3.33
CA ILE A 64 -12.36 -17.70 -4.76
C ILE A 64 -13.45 -18.32 -5.65
N LYS A 65 -14.05 -19.46 -5.25
CA LYS A 65 -15.19 -20.04 -6.00
C LYS A 65 -16.38 -19.06 -6.10
N ILE A 66 -16.66 -18.32 -5.01
CA ILE A 66 -17.69 -17.27 -5.02
C ILE A 66 -17.33 -16.17 -6.02
N VAL A 67 -16.08 -15.70 -6.03
CA VAL A 67 -15.61 -14.71 -7.01
C VAL A 67 -15.80 -15.20 -8.43
N LEU A 68 -15.31 -16.41 -8.75
CA LEU A 68 -15.39 -16.97 -10.10
C LEU A 68 -16.83 -17.21 -10.55
N LYS A 69 -17.71 -17.66 -9.64
CA LYS A 69 -19.14 -17.79 -9.90
C LYS A 69 -19.78 -16.43 -10.20
N ALA A 70 -19.47 -15.39 -9.42
CA ALA A 70 -19.97 -14.05 -9.66
C ALA A 70 -19.51 -13.47 -11.00
N LEU A 71 -18.25 -13.72 -11.41
CA LEU A 71 -17.71 -13.27 -12.69
C LEU A 71 -18.42 -13.89 -13.91
N THR A 72 -18.98 -15.11 -13.76
CA THR A 72 -19.68 -15.87 -14.83
C THR A 72 -21.18 -15.92 -14.66
N ASP A 73 -21.76 -15.28 -13.66
CA ASP A 73 -23.19 -15.28 -13.38
C ASP A 73 -23.98 -14.60 -14.53
N GLU A 74 -25.16 -15.10 -14.86
CA GLU A 74 -25.99 -14.57 -15.95
C GLU A 74 -26.45 -13.12 -15.74
N LYS A 75 -26.55 -12.65 -14.48
CA LYS A 75 -27.09 -11.33 -14.13
C LYS A 75 -26.01 -10.31 -13.74
N ILE A 76 -25.01 -10.77 -13.01
CA ILE A 76 -23.95 -9.89 -12.44
C ILE A 76 -22.58 -10.15 -13.06
N GLY A 77 -22.43 -11.19 -13.86
CA GLY A 77 -21.16 -11.59 -14.47
C GLY A 77 -20.73 -10.67 -15.61
N VAL A 78 -19.46 -10.73 -15.92
CA VAL A 78 -18.80 -9.92 -16.97
C VAL A 78 -18.04 -10.77 -17.99
N ILE A 79 -17.97 -12.09 -17.79
CA ILE A 79 -17.41 -13.08 -18.71
C ILE A 79 -18.38 -14.25 -18.86
N LYS A 80 -18.31 -14.98 -19.96
CA LYS A 80 -19.18 -16.14 -20.23
C LYS A 80 -18.57 -17.46 -19.77
N ASP A 81 -17.24 -17.56 -19.78
CA ASP A 81 -16.48 -18.77 -19.45
C ASP A 81 -15.22 -18.37 -18.67
N LEU A 82 -14.86 -19.14 -17.64
CA LEU A 82 -13.64 -18.95 -16.88
C LEU A 82 -12.36 -19.06 -17.72
N LYS A 83 -12.42 -19.74 -18.88
CA LYS A 83 -11.32 -19.79 -19.86
C LYS A 83 -10.95 -18.44 -20.45
N GLU A 84 -11.79 -17.42 -20.28
CA GLU A 84 -11.48 -16.05 -20.68
C GLU A 84 -10.44 -15.39 -19.74
N ILE A 85 -10.24 -15.94 -18.53
CA ILE A 85 -9.18 -15.52 -17.62
C ILE A 85 -7.86 -16.09 -18.10
N GLY A 86 -7.02 -15.25 -18.70
CA GLY A 86 -5.76 -15.66 -19.30
C GLY A 86 -4.60 -15.72 -18.30
N ALA A 87 -4.68 -15.01 -17.18
CA ALA A 87 -3.66 -15.02 -16.13
C ALA A 87 -4.23 -14.50 -14.80
N VAL A 88 -3.49 -14.79 -13.70
CA VAL A 88 -3.81 -14.30 -12.36
C VAL A 88 -2.61 -13.58 -11.77
N GLY A 89 -2.81 -12.34 -11.32
CA GLY A 89 -1.83 -11.55 -10.59
C GLY A 89 -2.09 -11.58 -9.10
N ASN A 90 -1.18 -12.11 -8.31
CA ASN A 90 -1.31 -12.17 -6.85
C ASN A 90 -0.42 -11.10 -6.21
N ARG A 91 -1.02 -10.23 -5.37
CA ARG A 91 -0.23 -9.38 -4.48
C ARG A 91 0.37 -10.24 -3.37
N VAL A 92 1.66 -10.09 -3.14
CA VAL A 92 2.40 -10.71 -2.02
C VAL A 92 3.03 -9.60 -1.20
N ALA A 93 2.74 -9.60 0.10
CA ALA A 93 3.15 -8.49 0.98
C ALA A 93 4.67 -8.39 1.14
N HIS A 94 5.40 -9.51 1.13
CA HIS A 94 6.83 -9.52 1.44
C HIS A 94 7.62 -10.47 0.55
N GLY A 95 8.63 -9.91 -0.13
CA GLY A 95 9.53 -10.66 -1.02
C GLY A 95 10.93 -10.93 -0.41
N GLY A 96 11.20 -10.42 0.79
CA GLY A 96 12.51 -10.51 1.42
C GLY A 96 13.61 -9.92 0.53
N GLU A 97 14.79 -10.49 0.60
CA GLU A 97 15.90 -10.20 -0.31
C GLU A 97 15.90 -11.13 -1.55
N LEU A 98 14.95 -12.10 -1.59
CA LEU A 98 14.84 -13.09 -2.66
C LEU A 98 14.18 -12.52 -3.92
N PHE A 99 13.17 -11.65 -3.75
CA PHE A 99 12.38 -11.15 -4.85
C PHE A 99 12.56 -9.64 -5.02
N LYS A 100 13.19 -9.27 -6.13
CA LYS A 100 13.48 -7.87 -6.51
C LYS A 100 12.56 -7.34 -7.61
N GLU A 101 11.71 -8.21 -8.15
CA GLU A 101 10.75 -7.93 -9.21
C GLU A 101 9.58 -8.93 -9.14
N SER A 102 8.55 -8.70 -9.93
CA SER A 102 7.44 -9.61 -10.11
C SER A 102 7.88 -10.88 -10.84
N VAL A 103 7.36 -12.05 -10.44
CA VAL A 103 7.76 -13.36 -11.00
C VAL A 103 6.57 -14.24 -11.36
N LEU A 104 6.77 -15.18 -12.30
CA LEU A 104 5.84 -16.30 -12.51
C LEU A 104 5.88 -17.25 -11.33
N VAL A 105 4.71 -17.72 -10.90
CA VAL A 105 4.57 -18.62 -9.74
C VAL A 105 4.73 -20.08 -10.18
N ASP A 106 5.81 -20.69 -9.75
CA ASP A 106 6.04 -22.13 -9.78
C ASP A 106 6.15 -22.70 -8.34
N ASP A 107 6.47 -23.98 -8.20
CA ASP A 107 6.62 -24.60 -6.89
C ASP A 107 7.82 -24.06 -6.11
N LYS A 108 8.90 -23.69 -6.80
CA LYS A 108 10.08 -23.07 -6.19
C LYS A 108 9.75 -21.70 -5.60
N VAL A 109 9.02 -20.88 -6.36
CA VAL A 109 8.57 -19.56 -5.89
C VAL A 109 7.66 -19.69 -4.67
N ILE A 110 6.75 -20.66 -4.65
CA ILE A 110 5.89 -20.92 -3.49
C ILE A 110 6.72 -21.27 -2.25
N GLU A 111 7.66 -22.20 -2.36
CA GLU A 111 8.53 -22.57 -1.24
C GLU A 111 9.41 -21.39 -0.78
N GLN A 112 9.88 -20.55 -1.70
CA GLN A 112 10.59 -19.33 -1.35
C GLN A 112 9.71 -18.34 -0.59
N ILE A 113 8.47 -18.09 -1.04
CA ILE A 113 7.50 -17.22 -0.34
C ILE A 113 7.23 -17.77 1.06
N LYS A 114 7.03 -19.08 1.19
CA LYS A 114 6.81 -19.77 2.46
C LYS A 114 8.00 -19.62 3.42
N SER A 115 9.23 -19.70 2.92
CA SER A 115 10.43 -19.49 3.73
C SER A 115 10.54 -18.09 4.35
N LEU A 116 9.85 -17.10 3.76
CA LEU A 116 9.80 -15.72 4.22
C LEU A 116 8.63 -15.44 5.20
N GLU A 117 7.85 -16.46 5.59
CA GLU A 117 6.70 -16.29 6.50
C GLU A 117 7.08 -15.60 7.81
N HIS A 118 8.29 -15.86 8.32
CA HIS A 118 8.79 -15.24 9.54
C HIS A 118 8.94 -13.71 9.46
N LEU A 119 9.08 -13.13 8.25
CA LEU A 119 9.13 -11.68 8.01
C LEU A 119 7.74 -11.05 7.93
N ALA A 120 6.73 -11.81 7.52
CA ALA A 120 5.37 -11.32 7.37
C ALA A 120 4.31 -12.35 7.82
N PRO A 121 4.33 -12.80 9.09
CA PRO A 121 3.47 -13.89 9.58
C PRO A 121 1.97 -13.57 9.51
N LEU A 122 1.60 -12.29 9.47
CA LEU A 122 0.20 -11.87 9.36
C LEU A 122 -0.32 -11.83 7.90
N HIS A 123 0.57 -11.89 6.91
CA HIS A 123 0.22 -11.73 5.49
C HIS A 123 0.50 -12.99 4.66
N THR A 124 1.68 -13.60 4.84
CA THR A 124 2.14 -14.71 4.00
C THR A 124 1.18 -15.89 3.95
N PRO A 125 0.56 -16.35 5.07
CA PRO A 125 -0.41 -17.44 4.99
C PRO A 125 -1.62 -17.11 4.10
N GLY A 126 -2.17 -15.89 4.19
CA GLY A 126 -3.28 -15.44 3.36
C GLY A 126 -2.89 -15.33 1.87
N ASN A 127 -1.69 -14.80 1.58
CA ASN A 127 -1.19 -14.70 0.22
C ASN A 127 -1.01 -16.09 -0.42
N LEU A 128 -0.41 -17.04 0.30
CA LEU A 128 -0.25 -18.42 -0.17
C LEU A 128 -1.59 -19.14 -0.33
N ALA A 129 -2.55 -18.93 0.59
CA ALA A 129 -3.88 -19.51 0.49
C ALA A 129 -4.58 -19.08 -0.81
N GLY A 130 -4.46 -17.82 -1.23
CA GLY A 130 -4.96 -17.34 -2.52
C GLY A 130 -4.31 -18.05 -3.71
N ILE A 131 -2.98 -18.17 -3.71
CA ILE A 131 -2.24 -18.87 -4.77
C ILE A 131 -2.64 -20.34 -4.88
N TYR A 132 -2.71 -21.06 -3.75
CA TYR A 132 -3.13 -22.46 -3.73
C TYR A 132 -4.57 -22.63 -4.19
N ALA A 133 -5.49 -21.79 -3.71
CA ALA A 133 -6.88 -21.86 -4.10
C ALA A 133 -7.06 -21.63 -5.61
N MET A 134 -6.30 -20.70 -6.21
CA MET A 134 -6.34 -20.50 -7.67
C MET A 134 -5.77 -21.70 -8.44
N ARG A 135 -4.72 -22.35 -7.94
CA ARG A 135 -4.21 -23.60 -8.57
C ARG A 135 -5.23 -24.72 -8.55
N GLU A 136 -6.01 -24.81 -7.46
CA GLU A 136 -7.06 -25.83 -7.31
C GLU A 136 -8.26 -25.57 -8.22
N VAL A 137 -8.73 -24.31 -8.27
CA VAL A 137 -10.01 -23.97 -8.92
C VAL A 137 -9.85 -23.64 -10.41
N LEU A 138 -8.70 -23.07 -10.81
CA LEU A 138 -8.34 -22.78 -12.20
C LEU A 138 -6.98 -23.39 -12.57
N PRO A 139 -6.89 -24.72 -12.66
CA PRO A 139 -5.64 -25.39 -12.99
C PRO A 139 -5.15 -24.99 -14.39
N GLY A 140 -3.83 -24.77 -14.52
CA GLY A 140 -3.20 -24.42 -15.79
C GLY A 140 -3.24 -22.93 -16.18
N VAL A 141 -3.97 -22.09 -15.47
CA VAL A 141 -3.90 -20.64 -15.68
C VAL A 141 -2.60 -20.10 -15.03
N PRO A 142 -1.74 -19.40 -15.79
CA PRO A 142 -0.49 -18.87 -15.25
C PRO A 142 -0.76 -17.84 -14.14
N GLN A 143 0.04 -17.90 -13.09
CA GLN A 143 -0.04 -16.97 -11.97
C GLN A 143 1.26 -16.19 -11.83
N THR A 144 1.18 -14.96 -11.37
CA THR A 144 2.33 -14.14 -10.98
C THR A 144 2.25 -13.73 -9.52
N ALA A 145 3.40 -13.50 -8.90
CA ALA A 145 3.54 -12.87 -7.60
C ALA A 145 4.16 -11.49 -7.77
N VAL A 146 3.47 -10.45 -7.26
CA VAL A 146 3.89 -9.05 -7.27
C VAL A 146 4.12 -8.63 -5.83
N PHE A 147 5.33 -8.21 -5.50
CA PHE A 147 5.76 -7.99 -4.12
C PHE A 147 5.77 -6.51 -3.75
N ASP A 148 5.13 -6.14 -2.64
CA ASP A 148 5.14 -4.76 -2.13
C ASP A 148 6.54 -4.25 -1.80
N THR A 149 7.45 -5.15 -1.44
CA THR A 149 8.83 -4.82 -1.05
C THR A 149 9.81 -4.74 -2.23
N ALA A 150 9.43 -5.25 -3.41
CA ALA A 150 10.36 -5.43 -4.53
C ALA A 150 11.01 -4.11 -5.01
N PHE A 151 10.24 -3.03 -5.09
CA PHE A 151 10.76 -1.72 -5.47
C PHE A 151 11.85 -1.21 -4.51
N HIS A 152 11.72 -1.53 -3.22
CA HIS A 152 12.68 -1.13 -2.18
C HIS A 152 13.92 -2.05 -2.11
N SER A 153 14.05 -3.04 -2.98
CA SER A 153 15.24 -3.90 -3.05
C SER A 153 16.52 -3.13 -3.39
N THR A 154 16.41 -1.91 -3.89
CA THR A 154 17.55 -1.04 -4.24
C THR A 154 18.05 -0.19 -3.07
N LEU A 155 17.44 -0.27 -1.88
CA LEU A 155 17.90 0.45 -0.69
C LEU A 155 19.39 0.18 -0.41
N PRO A 156 20.24 1.22 -0.25
CA PRO A 156 21.63 1.02 0.07
C PRO A 156 21.82 0.63 1.56
N PRO A 157 22.93 -0.03 1.93
CA PRO A 157 23.17 -0.47 3.31
C PRO A 157 22.99 0.61 4.37
N LYS A 158 23.38 1.85 4.07
CA LYS A 158 23.28 2.99 4.99
C LYS A 158 21.85 3.38 5.35
N THR A 159 20.83 2.97 4.55
CA THR A 159 19.42 3.25 4.80
C THR A 159 18.64 2.00 5.22
N PHE A 160 19.07 0.80 4.81
CA PHE A 160 18.36 -0.40 5.22
C PHE A 160 18.82 -1.01 6.55
N LEU A 161 20.06 -0.77 7.00
CA LEU A 161 20.57 -1.31 8.26
C LEU A 161 20.00 -0.53 9.45
N TYR A 162 19.63 -1.26 10.49
CA TYR A 162 19.36 -0.67 11.78
C TYR A 162 20.64 -0.53 12.60
N GLY A 163 20.67 0.39 13.57
CA GLY A 163 21.78 0.55 14.51
C GLY A 163 21.84 -0.57 15.56
N LEU A 164 21.75 -1.81 15.12
CA LEU A 164 21.84 -3.04 15.90
C LEU A 164 23.15 -3.78 15.55
N PRO A 165 23.60 -4.77 16.37
CA PRO A 165 24.70 -5.62 15.98
C PRO A 165 24.50 -6.21 14.58
N TYR A 166 25.50 -6.10 13.71
CA TYR A 166 25.39 -6.50 12.29
C TYR A 166 24.97 -7.97 12.11
N GLU A 167 25.35 -8.81 13.06
CA GLU A 167 24.94 -10.23 13.11
C GLU A 167 23.41 -10.42 13.16
N MET A 168 22.63 -9.45 13.64
CA MET A 168 21.17 -9.51 13.63
C MET A 168 20.62 -9.44 12.20
N TYR A 169 21.26 -8.65 11.34
CA TYR A 169 20.97 -8.66 9.92
C TYR A 169 21.37 -10.00 9.28
N GLU A 170 22.61 -10.45 9.49
CA GLU A 170 23.09 -11.69 8.84
C GLU A 170 22.29 -12.94 9.25
N LYS A 171 21.94 -13.05 10.53
CA LYS A 171 21.28 -14.25 11.05
C LYS A 171 19.77 -14.26 10.86
N TYR A 172 19.13 -13.09 10.99
CA TYR A 172 17.67 -12.98 11.05
C TYR A 172 17.06 -12.16 9.91
N GLY A 173 17.87 -11.58 9.04
CA GLY A 173 17.41 -10.66 8.00
C GLY A 173 16.79 -9.37 8.56
N ILE A 174 17.23 -8.93 9.76
CA ILE A 174 16.72 -7.72 10.40
C ILE A 174 17.27 -6.50 9.68
N ARG A 175 16.45 -5.95 8.80
CA ARG A 175 16.73 -4.75 8.02
C ARG A 175 15.42 -4.06 7.64
N ARG A 176 15.52 -2.82 7.14
CA ARG A 176 14.40 -2.15 6.46
C ARG A 176 14.12 -2.80 5.12
N TYR A 177 12.88 -3.20 4.86
CA TYR A 177 12.42 -3.69 3.56
C TYR A 177 11.52 -2.68 2.85
N GLY A 178 10.63 -1.99 3.59
CA GLY A 178 9.66 -1.07 3.03
C GLY A 178 8.47 -1.77 2.37
N PHE A 179 7.39 -1.04 2.19
CA PHE A 179 6.13 -1.52 1.62
C PHE A 179 5.51 -0.47 0.70
N HIS A 180 4.35 -0.76 0.11
CA HIS A 180 3.71 0.07 -0.92
C HIS A 180 4.62 0.31 -2.14
N GLY A 181 5.63 -0.52 -2.36
CA GLY A 181 6.60 -0.34 -3.44
C GLY A 181 5.96 -0.29 -4.81
N THR A 182 4.93 -1.10 -5.04
CA THR A 182 4.12 -1.10 -6.26
C THR A 182 3.51 0.29 -6.52
N SER A 183 2.91 0.90 -5.49
CA SER A 183 2.34 2.25 -5.58
C SER A 183 3.43 3.31 -5.78
N HIS A 184 4.46 3.33 -4.92
CA HIS A 184 5.54 4.33 -5.00
C HIS A 184 6.20 4.39 -6.37
N LYS A 185 6.51 3.23 -6.96
CA LYS A 185 7.08 3.14 -8.30
C LYS A 185 6.13 3.71 -9.36
N PHE A 186 4.89 3.25 -9.36
CA PHE A 186 3.89 3.65 -10.35
C PHE A 186 3.62 5.14 -10.34
N VAL A 187 3.37 5.72 -9.16
CA VAL A 187 3.05 7.15 -9.07
C VAL A 187 4.27 8.04 -9.34
N ALA A 188 5.48 7.58 -9.02
CA ALA A 188 6.71 8.31 -9.36
C ALA A 188 6.90 8.43 -10.87
N GLU A 189 6.75 7.32 -11.61
CA GLU A 189 6.79 7.31 -13.07
C GLU A 189 5.68 8.18 -13.68
N LYS A 190 4.45 8.09 -13.16
CA LYS A 190 3.29 8.84 -13.63
C LYS A 190 3.45 10.33 -13.37
N ALA A 191 3.83 10.73 -12.15
CA ALA A 191 4.00 12.13 -11.77
C ALA A 191 5.15 12.80 -12.52
N ALA A 192 6.26 12.09 -12.78
CA ALA A 192 7.35 12.59 -13.62
C ALA A 192 6.87 12.90 -15.05
N LYS A 193 6.04 12.03 -15.64
CA LYS A 193 5.40 12.27 -16.96
C LYS A 193 4.48 13.50 -16.92
N MET A 194 3.74 13.73 -15.83
CA MET A 194 2.87 14.92 -15.69
C MET A 194 3.65 16.21 -15.75
N ILE A 195 4.91 16.24 -15.29
CA ILE A 195 5.80 17.40 -15.37
C ILE A 195 6.73 17.37 -16.58
N GLY A 196 6.55 16.43 -17.52
CA GLY A 196 7.32 16.33 -18.76
C GLY A 196 8.79 15.90 -18.58
N ARG A 197 9.11 15.15 -17.51
CA ARG A 197 10.47 14.67 -17.21
C ARG A 197 10.56 13.16 -17.12
N ASP A 198 11.74 12.58 -17.29
CA ASP A 198 12.02 11.18 -16.98
C ASP A 198 12.26 11.01 -15.47
N TRP A 199 11.60 10.06 -14.84
CA TRP A 199 11.76 9.79 -13.42
C TRP A 199 13.16 9.28 -13.04
N ASN A 200 13.90 8.73 -14.03
CA ASN A 200 15.29 8.34 -13.86
C ASN A 200 16.27 9.51 -13.69
N ASP A 201 15.83 10.74 -14.03
CA ASP A 201 16.62 11.96 -13.90
C ASP A 201 16.22 12.77 -12.66
N LEU A 202 15.35 12.24 -11.80
CA LEU A 202 14.73 12.98 -10.71
C LEU A 202 15.08 12.40 -9.33
N LYS A 203 15.15 13.30 -8.35
CA LYS A 203 15.00 13.02 -6.92
C LYS A 203 13.54 13.24 -6.52
N ILE A 204 12.87 12.19 -6.08
CA ILE A 204 11.42 12.21 -5.85
C ILE A 204 11.14 11.82 -4.40
N ILE A 205 10.25 12.55 -3.74
CA ILE A 205 9.65 12.15 -2.47
C ILE A 205 8.19 11.76 -2.74
N SER A 206 7.87 10.49 -2.52
CA SER A 206 6.55 9.92 -2.76
C SER A 206 5.84 9.68 -1.44
N CYS A 207 4.77 10.44 -1.18
CA CYS A 207 3.94 10.34 0.02
C CYS A 207 2.68 9.51 -0.28
N HIS A 208 2.72 8.20 -0.02
CA HIS A 208 1.55 7.32 -0.06
C HIS A 208 0.83 7.38 1.28
N LEU A 209 -0.22 8.19 1.37
CA LEU A 209 -0.96 8.45 2.59
C LEU A 209 -2.35 7.82 2.51
N GLY A 210 -2.58 6.80 3.32
CA GLY A 210 -3.84 6.08 3.43
C GLY A 210 -4.10 5.61 4.86
N SER A 211 -4.96 4.60 5.06
CA SER A 211 -5.10 3.92 6.35
C SER A 211 -3.80 3.24 6.79
N GLY A 212 -3.05 2.63 5.83
CA GLY A 212 -1.60 2.44 5.91
C GLY A 212 -0.93 3.60 5.20
N ALA A 213 0.19 4.10 5.73
CA ALA A 213 0.88 5.24 5.15
C ALA A 213 2.40 5.05 5.15
N SER A 214 3.05 5.45 4.06
CA SER A 214 4.51 5.47 3.94
C SER A 214 4.98 6.61 3.04
N ILE A 215 6.22 7.01 3.21
CA ILE A 215 6.92 7.92 2.31
C ILE A 215 8.15 7.19 1.79
N ALA A 216 8.45 7.35 0.51
CA ALA A 216 9.66 6.84 -0.11
C ALA A 216 10.49 7.99 -0.69
N ALA A 217 11.79 7.97 -0.42
CA ALA A 217 12.79 8.74 -1.12
C ALA A 217 13.25 7.93 -2.33
N ILE A 218 13.15 8.52 -3.52
CA ILE A 218 13.50 7.87 -4.78
C ILE A 218 14.56 8.71 -5.47
N ASP A 219 15.72 8.11 -5.70
CA ASP A 219 16.87 8.77 -6.31
C ASP A 219 17.16 8.13 -7.67
N HIS A 220 16.91 8.88 -8.75
CA HIS A 220 17.17 8.45 -10.12
C HIS A 220 16.55 7.05 -10.43
N GLY A 221 15.23 6.92 -10.21
CA GLY A 221 14.48 5.70 -10.47
C GLY A 221 14.67 4.56 -9.46
N LYS A 222 15.45 4.75 -8.40
CA LYS A 222 15.71 3.74 -7.37
C LYS A 222 15.18 4.17 -6.01
N SER A 223 14.57 3.25 -5.28
CA SER A 223 14.25 3.50 -3.88
C SER A 223 15.54 3.68 -3.08
N PHE A 224 15.68 4.85 -2.45
CA PHE A 224 16.86 5.24 -1.66
C PHE A 224 16.60 5.06 -0.16
N ASP A 225 15.42 5.47 0.32
CA ASP A 225 14.93 5.20 1.67
C ASP A 225 13.40 5.13 1.68
N THR A 226 12.82 4.58 2.74
CA THR A 226 11.37 4.53 2.94
C THR A 226 11.03 4.45 4.42
N THR A 227 9.86 4.93 4.80
CA THR A 227 9.47 5.04 6.22
C THR A 227 9.08 3.73 6.87
N MET A 228 8.48 2.78 6.15
CA MET A 228 8.19 1.45 6.70
C MET A 228 9.48 0.62 6.76
N GLY A 229 9.63 -0.15 7.83
CA GLY A 229 10.86 -0.85 8.16
C GLY A 229 10.89 -2.34 7.82
N LEU A 230 11.33 -3.14 8.80
CA LEU A 230 11.24 -4.61 8.77
C LEU A 230 9.79 -5.05 8.55
N THR A 231 8.86 -4.33 9.16
CA THR A 231 7.42 -4.55 9.04
C THR A 231 6.73 -3.25 8.61
N ALA A 232 5.45 -3.33 8.29
CA ALA A 232 4.63 -2.17 7.96
C ALA A 232 4.17 -1.37 9.21
N LEU A 233 4.97 -1.35 10.28
CA LEU A 233 4.67 -0.68 11.55
C LEU A 233 5.44 0.63 11.72
N GLU A 234 6.75 0.63 11.40
CA GLU A 234 7.65 1.80 11.50
C GLU A 234 7.20 2.94 10.60
N GLY A 235 7.58 4.17 10.96
CA GLY A 235 7.43 5.37 10.14
C GLY A 235 6.26 6.26 10.54
N LEU A 236 5.34 6.51 9.62
CA LEU A 236 4.22 7.42 9.83
C LEU A 236 3.20 6.88 10.83
N ILE A 237 2.51 7.79 11.50
CA ILE A 237 1.28 7.47 12.23
C ILE A 237 0.24 7.03 11.20
N MET A 238 -0.48 5.95 11.46
CA MET A 238 -1.47 5.38 10.54
C MET A 238 -2.85 5.31 11.21
N GLY A 239 -3.83 4.73 10.57
CA GLY A 239 -5.18 4.63 11.14
C GLY A 239 -5.21 3.98 12.53
N SER A 240 -4.52 2.84 12.70
CA SER A 240 -4.44 2.10 13.98
C SER A 240 -3.03 1.68 14.38
N ARG A 241 -2.00 1.94 13.55
CA ARG A 241 -0.59 1.61 13.83
C ARG A 241 0.14 2.83 14.36
N CYS A 242 1.05 2.60 15.33
CA CYS A 242 1.72 3.68 16.05
C CYS A 242 2.72 4.49 15.19
N GLY A 243 3.33 3.90 14.15
CA GLY A 243 4.51 4.49 13.51
C GLY A 243 5.72 4.46 14.44
N ASP A 244 6.60 5.44 14.28
CA ASP A 244 7.81 5.55 15.12
C ASP A 244 7.47 5.73 16.60
N VAL A 245 8.06 4.86 17.40
CA VAL A 245 8.00 4.88 18.87
C VAL A 245 9.41 4.60 19.40
N ASP A 246 9.79 5.25 20.48
CA ASP A 246 11.01 4.91 21.20
C ASP A 246 10.98 3.42 21.63
N PRO A 247 11.97 2.60 21.24
CA PRO A 247 12.06 1.20 21.70
C PRO A 247 12.01 1.05 23.22
N GLY A 248 12.50 2.03 23.97
CA GLY A 248 12.41 2.06 25.44
C GLY A 248 10.99 2.01 25.98
N VAL A 249 10.00 2.54 25.21
CA VAL A 249 8.58 2.43 25.56
C VAL A 249 8.13 0.97 25.55
N ILE A 250 8.63 0.17 24.61
CA ILE A 250 8.29 -1.26 24.52
C ILE A 250 8.82 -2.02 25.74
N LEU A 251 10.08 -1.76 26.11
CA LEU A 251 10.69 -2.38 27.28
C LEU A 251 9.95 -1.97 28.56
N TYR A 252 9.61 -0.68 28.71
CA TYR A 252 8.84 -0.18 29.83
C TYR A 252 7.46 -0.87 29.95
N LEU A 253 6.75 -1.03 28.83
CA LEU A 253 5.44 -1.71 28.82
C LEU A 253 5.57 -3.20 29.17
N MET A 254 6.66 -3.87 28.78
CA MET A 254 6.93 -5.25 29.21
C MET A 254 7.10 -5.35 30.73
N ASP A 255 7.79 -4.39 31.35
CA ASP A 255 7.91 -4.29 32.81
C ASP A 255 6.57 -4.02 33.50
N GLN A 256 5.61 -3.39 32.79
CA GLN A 256 4.23 -3.21 33.28
C GLN A 256 3.34 -4.45 33.04
N GLY A 257 3.89 -5.55 32.55
CA GLY A 257 3.18 -6.82 32.34
C GLY A 257 2.55 -7.03 30.98
N TYR A 258 2.87 -6.19 29.97
CA TYR A 258 2.44 -6.44 28.59
C TYR A 258 3.30 -7.53 27.96
N ASP A 259 2.68 -8.62 27.54
CA ASP A 259 3.34 -9.66 26.78
C ASP A 259 3.44 -9.29 25.28
N SER A 260 4.18 -10.09 24.51
CA SER A 260 4.37 -9.88 23.06
C SER A 260 3.04 -9.78 22.30
N LYS A 261 2.03 -10.56 22.68
CA LYS A 261 0.70 -10.56 22.05
C LYS A 261 -0.06 -9.27 22.33
N ALA A 262 -0.02 -8.81 23.59
CA ALA A 262 -0.62 -7.55 24.00
C ALA A 262 0.05 -6.35 23.31
N LEU A 263 1.40 -6.34 23.23
CA LEU A 263 2.17 -5.33 22.53
C LEU A 263 1.85 -5.33 21.02
N THR A 264 1.79 -6.48 20.39
CA THR A 264 1.41 -6.58 18.97
C THR A 264 0.02 -5.97 18.75
N LYS A 265 -0.95 -6.32 19.59
CA LYS A 265 -2.31 -5.74 19.50
C LYS A 265 -2.30 -4.24 19.69
N LEU A 266 -1.58 -3.75 20.71
CA LEU A 266 -1.46 -2.33 21.01
C LEU A 266 -0.89 -1.55 19.83
N LEU A 267 0.27 -1.95 19.33
CA LEU A 267 1.02 -1.20 18.32
C LEU A 267 0.37 -1.23 16.94
N TYR A 268 -0.24 -2.36 16.55
CA TYR A 268 -0.83 -2.53 15.21
C TYR A 268 -2.31 -2.15 15.12
N LYS A 269 -3.09 -2.29 16.22
CA LYS A 269 -4.56 -2.23 16.15
C LYS A 269 -5.20 -1.23 17.10
N GLN A 270 -4.46 -0.68 18.07
CA GLN A 270 -5.03 0.19 19.11
C GLN A 270 -4.29 1.53 19.23
N SER A 271 -3.33 1.79 18.34
CA SER A 271 -2.50 3.00 18.29
C SER A 271 -2.89 3.89 17.11
N GLY A 272 -1.98 4.74 16.67
CA GLY A 272 -2.18 5.62 15.52
C GLY A 272 -3.28 6.67 15.77
N LEU A 273 -3.98 7.04 14.71
CA LEU A 273 -5.09 7.99 14.79
C LEU A 273 -6.16 7.52 15.78
N LEU A 274 -6.50 6.22 15.75
CA LEU A 274 -7.44 5.59 16.68
C LEU A 274 -7.00 5.73 18.13
N GLY A 275 -5.75 5.41 18.44
CA GLY A 275 -5.22 5.46 19.81
C GLY A 275 -5.17 6.87 20.37
N ILE A 276 -4.80 7.85 19.55
CA ILE A 276 -4.71 9.26 19.97
C ILE A 276 -6.10 9.87 20.13
N SER A 277 -6.99 9.70 19.15
CA SER A 277 -8.35 10.25 19.20
C SER A 277 -9.26 9.48 20.17
N GLY A 278 -9.01 8.18 20.35
CA GLY A 278 -9.80 7.28 21.20
C GLY A 278 -10.80 6.40 20.45
N ASP A 279 -11.35 6.87 19.36
CA ASP A 279 -12.44 6.21 18.62
C ASP A 279 -12.39 6.38 17.10
N LYS A 280 -11.52 7.25 16.55
CA LYS A 280 -11.48 7.61 15.14
C LYS A 280 -10.19 7.13 14.47
N GLN A 281 -10.30 6.29 13.45
CA GLN A 281 -9.15 5.85 12.65
C GLN A 281 -9.16 6.38 11.20
N ASP A 282 -10.28 6.96 10.76
CA ASP A 282 -10.42 7.57 9.43
C ASP A 282 -10.13 9.07 9.51
N MET A 283 -9.33 9.57 8.59
CA MET A 283 -8.95 10.99 8.55
C MET A 283 -10.14 11.94 8.37
N ARG A 284 -11.22 11.48 7.76
CA ARG A 284 -12.47 12.25 7.62
C ARG A 284 -13.16 12.45 8.98
N ASP A 285 -13.17 11.40 9.80
CA ASP A 285 -13.74 11.45 11.16
C ASP A 285 -12.85 12.27 12.11
N ILE A 286 -11.51 12.16 11.95
CA ILE A 286 -10.54 13.00 12.64
C ILE A 286 -10.78 14.46 12.32
N ARG A 287 -10.96 14.82 11.04
CA ARG A 287 -11.29 16.18 10.63
C ARG A 287 -12.60 16.65 11.24
N ALA A 288 -13.66 15.85 11.12
CA ALA A 288 -14.97 16.21 11.67
C ALA A 288 -14.91 16.45 13.19
N GLY A 289 -14.18 15.60 13.92
CA GLY A 289 -13.95 15.78 15.36
C GLY A 289 -13.20 17.08 15.68
N ARG A 290 -12.11 17.37 14.95
CA ARG A 290 -11.34 18.61 15.07
C ARG A 290 -12.23 19.84 14.82
N ASP A 291 -13.01 19.84 13.75
CA ASP A 291 -13.89 20.93 13.38
C ASP A 291 -15.01 21.13 14.42
N ALA A 292 -15.38 20.07 15.17
CA ALA A 292 -16.30 20.11 16.30
C ALA A 292 -15.65 20.47 17.65
N GLY A 293 -14.33 20.74 17.68
CA GLY A 293 -13.59 21.12 18.89
C GLY A 293 -13.09 19.95 19.74
N ASP A 294 -13.05 18.71 19.21
CA ASP A 294 -12.45 17.56 19.89
C ASP A 294 -10.92 17.72 19.93
N GLU A 295 -10.39 17.93 21.14
CA GLU A 295 -8.97 18.17 21.40
C GLU A 295 -8.10 16.99 20.96
N ARG A 296 -8.53 15.74 21.22
CA ARG A 296 -7.77 14.53 20.86
C ARG A 296 -7.77 14.30 19.34
N ALA A 297 -8.86 14.61 18.66
CA ALA A 297 -8.89 14.61 17.20
C ALA A 297 -7.95 15.67 16.61
N THR A 298 -7.85 16.84 17.26
CA THR A 298 -6.90 17.89 16.87
C THR A 298 -5.46 17.41 17.05
N TYR A 299 -5.11 16.78 18.17
CA TYR A 299 -3.79 16.19 18.36
C TYR A 299 -3.45 15.14 17.30
N ALA A 300 -4.37 14.23 17.00
CA ALA A 300 -4.18 13.20 15.98
C ALA A 300 -3.93 13.81 14.59
N PHE A 301 -4.68 14.85 14.23
CA PHE A 301 -4.56 15.57 12.99
C PHE A 301 -3.21 16.27 12.85
N ASP A 302 -2.82 17.04 13.86
CA ASP A 302 -1.60 17.84 13.85
C ASP A 302 -0.34 16.96 13.90
N MET A 303 -0.38 15.89 14.69
CA MET A 303 0.70 14.90 14.77
C MET A 303 0.91 14.20 13.42
N PHE A 304 -0.16 13.83 12.72
CA PHE A 304 -0.04 13.22 11.39
C PHE A 304 0.65 14.17 10.40
N ALA A 305 0.18 15.42 10.30
CA ALA A 305 0.77 16.43 9.42
C ALA A 305 2.26 16.68 9.75
N LEU A 306 2.59 16.85 11.03
CA LEU A 306 3.95 17.09 11.48
C LEU A 306 4.88 15.91 11.18
N ARG A 307 4.40 14.66 11.34
CA ARG A 307 5.19 13.47 11.06
C ARG A 307 5.51 13.37 9.56
N VAL A 308 4.55 13.65 8.68
CA VAL A 308 4.78 13.70 7.22
C VAL A 308 5.81 14.78 6.87
N LYS A 309 5.69 16.01 7.41
CA LYS A 309 6.67 17.09 7.22
C LYS A 309 8.09 16.68 7.61
N ARG A 310 8.23 16.02 8.77
CA ARG A 310 9.54 15.56 9.27
C ARG A 310 10.23 14.66 8.26
N TYR A 311 9.50 13.69 7.70
CA TYR A 311 10.07 12.78 6.71
C TYR A 311 10.37 13.46 5.39
N ILE A 312 9.53 14.38 4.92
CA ILE A 312 9.83 15.19 3.72
C ILE A 312 11.14 15.95 3.91
N GLY A 313 11.30 16.66 5.03
CA GLY A 313 12.52 17.41 5.32
C GLY A 313 13.76 16.51 5.48
N GLY A 314 13.63 15.36 6.15
CA GLY A 314 14.69 14.38 6.30
C GLY A 314 15.17 13.83 4.96
N TYR A 315 14.25 13.38 4.13
CA TYR A 315 14.58 12.80 2.82
C TYR A 315 15.15 13.85 1.83
N MET A 316 14.71 15.10 1.92
CA MET A 316 15.37 16.18 1.17
C MET A 316 16.83 16.35 1.58
N ALA A 317 17.13 16.30 2.88
CA ALA A 317 18.49 16.40 3.37
C ALA A 317 19.35 15.18 2.97
N GLU A 318 18.79 13.98 3.09
CA GLU A 318 19.47 12.71 2.76
C GLU A 318 19.84 12.59 1.28
N MET A 319 18.93 13.02 0.38
CA MET A 319 19.17 13.02 -1.06
C MET A 319 19.91 14.27 -1.57
N GLY A 320 20.13 15.28 -0.71
CA GLY A 320 20.73 16.55 -1.13
C GLY A 320 19.82 17.36 -2.06
N GLY A 321 18.51 17.32 -1.85
CA GLY A 321 17.48 18.03 -2.60
C GLY A 321 16.32 17.13 -3.06
N CYS A 322 15.36 17.75 -3.73
CA CYS A 322 14.19 17.07 -4.30
C CYS A 322 13.72 17.85 -5.54
N ASP A 323 13.40 17.13 -6.62
CA ASP A 323 12.83 17.70 -7.85
C ASP A 323 11.31 17.62 -7.87
N LEU A 324 10.74 16.58 -7.22
CA LEU A 324 9.31 16.27 -7.27
C LEU A 324 8.85 15.70 -5.92
N LEU A 325 7.93 16.39 -5.29
CA LEU A 325 7.14 15.91 -4.13
C LEU A 325 5.76 15.49 -4.63
N LEU A 326 5.35 14.26 -4.33
CA LEU A 326 4.02 13.80 -4.74
C LEU A 326 3.20 13.22 -3.58
N PHE A 327 1.87 13.38 -3.68
CA PHE A 327 0.88 12.86 -2.76
C PHE A 327 -0.01 11.84 -3.47
N THR A 328 -0.21 10.69 -2.84
CA THR A 328 -1.04 9.59 -3.33
C THR A 328 -1.66 8.79 -2.18
N GLY A 329 -2.45 7.79 -2.50
CA GLY A 329 -3.20 7.02 -1.50
C GLY A 329 -4.43 7.76 -1.02
N GLY A 330 -5.34 7.07 -0.33
CA GLY A 330 -6.67 7.57 -0.01
C GLY A 330 -6.69 8.95 0.68
N ILE A 331 -5.75 9.22 1.61
CA ILE A 331 -5.60 10.52 2.27
C ILE A 331 -4.85 11.49 1.34
N GLY A 332 -3.74 11.05 0.72
CA GLY A 332 -2.94 11.89 -0.17
C GLY A 332 -3.73 12.43 -1.36
N GLU A 333 -4.61 11.62 -1.94
CA GLU A 333 -5.45 11.97 -3.09
C GLU A 333 -6.69 12.79 -2.72
N ASN A 334 -7.35 12.46 -1.59
CA ASN A 334 -8.69 12.96 -1.32
C ASN A 334 -8.78 13.94 -0.15
N ALA A 335 -7.77 14.00 0.73
CA ALA A 335 -7.80 14.87 1.90
C ALA A 335 -7.01 16.17 1.66
N TRP A 336 -7.51 17.03 0.78
CA TRP A 336 -6.91 18.34 0.50
C TRP A 336 -6.64 19.15 1.79
N PHE A 337 -7.52 19.01 2.78
CA PHE A 337 -7.42 19.64 4.09
C PHE A 337 -6.26 19.07 4.95
N MET A 338 -5.72 17.89 4.61
CA MET A 338 -4.51 17.35 5.23
C MET A 338 -3.25 17.73 4.44
N ARG A 339 -3.32 17.78 3.10
CA ARG A 339 -2.20 18.28 2.29
C ARG A 339 -1.82 19.71 2.62
N ARG A 340 -2.82 20.58 2.90
CA ARG A 340 -2.58 21.98 3.25
C ARG A 340 -1.62 22.13 4.44
N PRO A 341 -1.91 21.65 5.66
CA PRO A 341 -1.00 21.80 6.81
C PRO A 341 0.34 21.07 6.62
N ILE A 342 0.41 20.03 5.78
CA ILE A 342 1.69 19.42 5.41
C ILE A 342 2.52 20.37 4.56
N LEU A 343 1.91 21.10 3.62
CA LEU A 343 2.60 21.98 2.67
C LEU A 343 2.92 23.37 3.23
N GLU A 344 2.07 23.90 4.12
CA GLU A 344 2.30 25.19 4.80
C GLU A 344 3.61 25.13 5.62
N GLY A 345 4.47 26.12 5.44
CA GLY A 345 5.78 26.22 6.10
C GLY A 345 6.91 25.48 5.38
N LEU A 346 6.64 24.84 4.23
CA LEU A 346 7.68 24.24 3.40
C LEU A 346 8.31 25.23 2.39
N GLU A 347 7.89 26.50 2.41
CA GLU A 347 8.46 27.57 1.59
C GLU A 347 9.97 27.75 1.87
N CYS A 348 10.41 27.48 3.10
CA CYS A 348 11.84 27.46 3.47
C CYS A 348 12.66 26.42 2.69
N LEU A 349 12.01 25.39 2.14
CA LEU A 349 12.64 24.39 1.28
C LEU A 349 12.52 24.74 -0.21
N GLY A 350 11.96 25.92 -0.53
CA GLY A 350 11.79 26.40 -1.89
C GLY A 350 10.51 25.89 -2.58
N ILE A 351 9.56 25.36 -1.81
CA ILE A 351 8.24 24.98 -2.30
C ILE A 351 7.34 26.22 -2.35
N ASP A 352 6.70 26.45 -3.50
CA ASP A 352 5.70 27.51 -3.68
C ASP A 352 4.42 26.88 -4.24
N ILE A 353 3.32 26.97 -3.47
CA ILE A 353 2.06 26.25 -3.73
C ILE A 353 0.94 27.22 -4.09
N ASP A 354 0.22 26.87 -5.13
CA ASP A 354 -1.10 27.45 -5.42
C ASP A 354 -2.17 26.69 -4.62
N PHE A 355 -2.45 27.18 -3.40
CA PHE A 355 -3.45 26.56 -2.54
C PHE A 355 -4.87 26.58 -3.12
N SER A 356 -5.16 27.48 -4.07
CA SER A 356 -6.45 27.45 -4.76
C SER A 356 -6.64 26.21 -5.62
N LYS A 357 -5.54 25.62 -6.11
CA LYS A 357 -5.53 24.35 -6.81
C LYS A 357 -5.56 23.13 -5.87
N ASN A 358 -5.12 23.31 -4.62
CA ASN A 358 -5.18 22.21 -3.65
C ASN A 358 -6.59 22.05 -3.08
N ASP A 359 -7.24 23.17 -2.77
CA ASP A 359 -8.47 23.17 -1.99
C ASP A 359 -9.63 22.55 -2.78
N ASN A 360 -10.30 21.60 -2.14
CA ASN A 360 -11.41 20.80 -2.70
C ASN A 360 -11.03 19.83 -3.84
N VAL A 361 -9.74 19.67 -4.17
CA VAL A 361 -9.30 18.65 -5.13
C VAL A 361 -9.26 17.28 -4.47
N MET A 362 -9.96 16.32 -5.08
CA MET A 362 -10.12 14.94 -4.59
C MET A 362 -10.07 13.96 -5.76
N GLY A 363 -9.15 13.00 -5.69
CA GLY A 363 -9.06 11.90 -6.66
C GLY A 363 -8.67 12.33 -8.08
N GLU A 364 -7.97 13.45 -8.23
CA GLU A 364 -7.53 13.98 -9.52
C GLU A 364 -6.02 14.12 -9.58
N ASP A 365 -5.47 13.90 -10.76
CA ASP A 365 -4.07 14.16 -11.06
C ASP A 365 -3.87 15.65 -11.31
N ILE A 366 -3.09 16.33 -10.47
CA ILE A 366 -2.91 17.79 -10.57
C ILE A 366 -1.53 18.24 -10.07
N ILE A 367 -0.99 19.29 -10.71
CA ILE A 367 0.22 20.00 -10.28
C ILE A 367 -0.20 21.18 -9.38
N LEU A 368 0.21 21.14 -8.11
CA LEU A 368 -0.10 22.14 -7.09
C LEU A 368 0.92 23.28 -7.02
N SER A 369 2.17 23.01 -7.42
CA SER A 369 3.24 24.01 -7.37
C SER A 369 3.04 25.09 -8.41
N THR A 370 3.44 26.34 -8.05
CA THR A 370 3.52 27.44 -9.01
C THR A 370 4.80 27.35 -9.86
N PRO A 371 4.91 28.10 -10.96
CA PRO A 371 6.15 28.18 -11.73
C PRO A 371 7.37 28.73 -10.97
N LYS A 372 7.17 29.33 -9.80
CA LYS A 372 8.23 29.85 -8.92
C LYS A 372 8.82 28.79 -8.00
N SER A 373 8.11 27.68 -7.83
CA SER A 373 8.56 26.58 -6.96
C SER A 373 9.83 25.96 -7.51
N LYS A 374 10.81 25.71 -6.63
CA LYS A 374 12.07 25.02 -7.01
C LYS A 374 11.88 23.54 -7.30
N MET A 375 10.83 22.94 -6.76
CA MET A 375 10.42 21.55 -7.05
C MET A 375 8.95 21.50 -7.43
N ALA A 376 8.58 20.54 -8.27
CA ALA A 376 7.20 20.26 -8.55
C ALA A 376 6.51 19.62 -7.34
N VAL A 377 5.24 19.98 -7.11
CA VAL A 377 4.39 19.32 -6.12
C VAL A 377 3.13 18.83 -6.83
N VAL A 378 2.83 17.54 -6.70
CA VAL A 378 1.81 16.86 -7.51
C VAL A 378 0.91 16.03 -6.61
N VAL A 379 -0.39 16.01 -6.90
CA VAL A 379 -1.29 14.93 -6.49
C VAL A 379 -1.40 13.95 -7.64
N CYS A 380 -1.22 12.67 -7.36
CA CYS A 380 -1.21 11.63 -8.38
C CYS A 380 -1.97 10.40 -7.87
N THR A 381 -3.00 9.99 -8.60
CA THR A 381 -3.81 8.82 -8.22
C THR A 381 -3.05 7.52 -8.46
N THR A 382 -3.05 6.63 -7.45
CA THR A 382 -2.48 5.28 -7.56
C THR A 382 -3.50 4.26 -8.05
N ASP A 383 -3.00 3.22 -8.69
CA ASP A 383 -3.81 2.06 -9.10
C ASP A 383 -2.94 0.79 -9.00
N GLU A 384 -2.86 0.25 -7.79
CA GLU A 384 -2.02 -0.94 -7.52
C GLU A 384 -2.52 -2.16 -8.27
N GLU A 385 -3.82 -2.32 -8.44
CA GLU A 385 -4.42 -3.42 -9.17
C GLU A 385 -4.05 -3.36 -10.66
N PHE A 386 -4.03 -2.16 -11.24
CA PHE A 386 -3.55 -1.95 -12.62
C PHE A 386 -2.07 -2.33 -12.76
N VAL A 387 -1.23 -1.98 -11.79
CA VAL A 387 0.20 -2.34 -11.83
C VAL A 387 0.37 -3.86 -11.77
N ILE A 388 -0.35 -4.53 -10.86
CA ILE A 388 -0.33 -6.00 -10.76
C ILE A 388 -0.79 -6.65 -12.07
N ALA A 389 -1.89 -6.16 -12.65
CA ALA A 389 -2.39 -6.64 -13.94
C ALA A 389 -1.37 -6.44 -15.07
N SER A 390 -0.71 -5.27 -15.11
CA SER A 390 0.28 -4.92 -16.13
C SER A 390 1.54 -5.78 -16.03
N ASP A 391 2.06 -5.99 -14.82
CA ASP A 391 3.22 -6.85 -14.59
C ASP A 391 2.89 -8.31 -14.94
N THR A 392 1.70 -8.77 -14.55
CA THR A 392 1.20 -10.11 -14.89
C THR A 392 1.12 -10.28 -16.41
N TYR A 393 0.48 -9.33 -17.10
CA TYR A 393 0.35 -9.36 -18.55
C TYR A 393 1.72 -9.42 -19.24
N LYS A 394 2.66 -8.57 -18.84
CA LYS A 394 4.03 -8.54 -19.40
C LYS A 394 4.77 -9.85 -19.20
N LEU A 395 4.66 -10.47 -18.01
CA LEU A 395 5.37 -11.72 -17.69
C LEU A 395 4.80 -12.93 -18.44
N VAL A 396 3.49 -12.97 -18.64
CA VAL A 396 2.81 -14.11 -19.30
C VAL A 396 2.85 -14.02 -20.83
N THR A 397 3.08 -12.82 -21.39
CA THR A 397 3.12 -12.60 -22.86
C THR A 397 4.54 -12.50 -23.42
N LYS A 398 5.56 -12.57 -22.59
CA LYS A 398 6.97 -12.72 -23.02
C LYS A 398 7.25 -14.15 -23.45
#